data_aff88e9f961fc1047a634cdd35ced4ff
#
_entry.id   aff88e9f961fc1047a634cdd35ced4ff
#
_cell.length_a   1.000
_cell.length_b   1.000
_cell.length_c   1.000
_cell.angle_alpha   90.00
_cell.angle_beta   90.00
_cell.angle_gamma   90.00
#
_symmetry.space_group_name_H-M   'P 1'
#
loop_
_entity.id
_entity.type
_entity.pdbx_description
1 polymer ?
#
loop_
_entity_poly.entity_id
_entity_poly.type
_entity_poly.pdbx_seq_one_letter_code
_entity_poly.pdbx_strand_id
1 'polypeptide(L)'
;GYTDDGAVAFLIGDFGSHPVADDGVDHVFSMEAFYYAADPRATLEEVRRVLAPGGTFYCAVNYFAESKSTREWQTNLSVPMTRWNRTEYREAFREAGLVVAEQDTIADRETEIPPASAFPTDNWESREAMVDRYRTWGTLLTVGVAP
;
A
#
# COMPACT_ATOMS: atom_id res chain seq x y z
N GLY A 1 -12.54 7.85 -18.38
CA GLY A 1 -13.66 8.74 -18.43
C GLY A 1 -13.63 9.81 -17.36
N TYR A 2 -14.43 10.77 -17.55
CA TYR A 2 -14.60 11.90 -16.64
C TYR A 2 -16.10 12.12 -16.41
N THR A 3 -16.49 12.40 -15.18
CA THR A 3 -17.87 12.75 -14.86
C THR A 3 -18.03 14.27 -14.80
N ASP A 4 -19.12 14.81 -15.35
CA ASP A 4 -19.35 16.25 -15.44
C ASP A 4 -19.51 16.94 -14.08
N ASP A 5 -19.93 16.19 -13.06
CA ASP A 5 -20.03 16.68 -11.68
C ASP A 5 -18.67 16.76 -10.97
N GLY A 6 -17.61 16.31 -11.62
CA GLY A 6 -16.26 16.31 -11.08
C GLY A 6 -16.00 15.31 -9.95
N ALA A 7 -16.94 14.43 -9.66
CA ALA A 7 -16.81 13.50 -8.55
C ALA A 7 -15.72 12.46 -8.76
N VAL A 8 -15.59 11.92 -9.98
CA VAL A 8 -14.61 10.88 -10.31
C VAL A 8 -14.02 11.14 -11.68
N ALA A 9 -12.70 10.96 -11.80
CA ALA A 9 -11.99 10.95 -13.07
C ALA A 9 -11.07 9.73 -13.16
N PHE A 10 -10.98 9.13 -14.34
CA PHE A 10 -10.08 8.01 -14.61
C PHE A 10 -9.01 8.46 -15.60
N LEU A 11 -7.76 8.41 -15.17
CA LEU A 11 -6.62 8.89 -15.94
C LEU A 11 -5.58 7.80 -16.08
N ILE A 12 -4.76 7.90 -17.12
CA ILE A 12 -3.63 7.00 -17.36
C ILE A 12 -2.35 7.77 -17.08
N GLY A 13 -1.48 7.20 -16.26
CA GLY A 13 -0.20 7.80 -15.93
C GLY A 13 0.66 6.83 -15.14
N ASP A 14 1.94 7.17 -15.01
CA ASP A 14 2.87 6.43 -14.19
C ASP A 14 2.71 6.75 -12.70
N PHE A 15 3.17 5.85 -11.84
CA PHE A 15 3.14 6.03 -10.40
C PHE A 15 3.84 7.32 -9.92
N GLY A 16 4.96 7.65 -10.55
CA GLY A 16 5.75 8.82 -10.18
C GLY A 16 5.45 10.08 -11.02
N SER A 17 4.50 10.01 -11.94
CA SER A 17 4.15 11.14 -12.81
C SER A 17 2.72 10.98 -13.31
N HIS A 18 1.82 11.78 -12.79
CA HIS A 18 0.40 11.72 -13.14
C HIS A 18 -0.02 12.93 -13.97
N PRO A 19 -0.92 12.74 -14.97
CA PRO A 19 -1.44 13.85 -15.78
C PRO A 19 -2.52 14.65 -15.03
N VAL A 20 -2.33 14.87 -13.75
CA VAL A 20 -3.23 15.58 -12.86
C VAL A 20 -2.56 16.88 -12.43
N ALA A 21 -3.33 17.96 -12.43
CA ALA A 21 -2.83 19.26 -11.97
C ALA A 21 -2.49 19.23 -10.47
N ASP A 22 -1.64 20.18 -10.05
CA ASP A 22 -1.38 20.43 -8.64
C ASP A 22 -2.71 20.67 -7.90
N ASP A 23 -2.81 20.14 -6.68
CA ASP A 23 -4.02 20.31 -5.86
C ASP A 23 -5.31 19.88 -6.56
N GLY A 24 -5.22 18.94 -7.50
CA GLY A 24 -6.33 18.58 -8.40
C GLY A 24 -7.30 17.54 -7.88
N VAL A 25 -6.97 16.82 -6.78
CA VAL A 25 -7.80 15.74 -6.26
C VAL A 25 -7.93 15.78 -4.74
N ASP A 26 -9.04 15.28 -4.23
CA ASP A 26 -9.30 15.20 -2.78
C ASP A 26 -8.83 13.87 -2.17
N HIS A 27 -8.80 12.82 -2.96
CA HIS A 27 -8.40 11.50 -2.50
C HIS A 27 -7.53 10.79 -3.53
N VAL A 28 -6.47 10.15 -3.03
CA VAL A 28 -5.65 9.20 -3.78
C VAL A 28 -5.70 7.85 -3.07
N PHE A 29 -5.88 6.80 -3.83
CA PHE A 29 -5.97 5.45 -3.30
C PHE A 29 -4.96 4.55 -4.00
N SER A 30 -4.14 3.85 -3.21
CA SER A 30 -3.22 2.82 -3.72
C SER A 30 -3.44 1.54 -2.93
N MET A 31 -3.77 0.46 -3.63
CA MET A 31 -3.96 -0.86 -3.03
C MET A 31 -3.09 -1.87 -3.76
N GLU A 32 -2.20 -2.54 -3.02
CA GLU A 32 -1.32 -3.60 -3.53
C GLU A 32 -0.45 -3.17 -4.70
N ALA A 33 -0.09 -1.90 -4.78
CA ALA A 33 0.65 -1.34 -5.91
C ALA A 33 1.85 -0.49 -5.50
N PHE A 34 1.80 0.21 -4.39
CA PHE A 34 2.83 1.17 -3.99
C PHE A 34 4.23 0.54 -3.89
N TYR A 35 4.34 -0.68 -3.40
CA TYR A 35 5.63 -1.35 -3.24
C TYR A 35 6.30 -1.73 -4.58
N TYR A 36 5.61 -1.58 -5.70
CA TYR A 36 6.20 -1.71 -7.05
C TYR A 36 6.75 -0.40 -7.60
N ALA A 37 6.57 0.71 -6.91
CA ALA A 37 7.09 2.00 -7.37
C ALA A 37 8.61 1.95 -7.48
N ALA A 38 9.16 2.38 -8.61
CA ALA A 38 10.59 2.40 -8.85
C ALA A 38 11.32 3.36 -7.89
N ASP A 39 10.68 4.49 -7.59
CA ASP A 39 11.13 5.46 -6.60
C ASP A 39 9.96 5.82 -5.69
N PRO A 40 9.80 5.11 -4.56
CA PRO A 40 8.65 5.32 -3.68
C PRO A 40 8.61 6.71 -3.05
N ARG A 41 9.76 7.33 -2.80
CA ARG A 41 9.79 8.69 -2.24
C ARG A 41 9.33 9.72 -3.26
N ALA A 42 9.76 9.60 -4.50
CA ALA A 42 9.29 10.45 -5.60
C ALA A 42 7.78 10.25 -5.85
N THR A 43 7.29 9.02 -5.71
CA THR A 43 5.86 8.71 -5.82
C THR A 43 5.07 9.43 -4.73
N LEU A 44 5.56 9.46 -3.49
CA LEU A 44 4.91 10.18 -2.40
C LEU A 44 4.89 11.70 -2.62
N GLU A 45 5.96 12.24 -3.18
CA GLU A 45 6.02 13.67 -3.56
C GLU A 45 4.97 13.99 -4.62
N GLU A 46 4.81 13.10 -5.60
CA GLU A 46 3.79 13.24 -6.65
C GLU A 46 2.37 13.14 -6.08
N VAL A 47 2.13 12.22 -5.16
CA VAL A 47 0.86 12.12 -4.43
C VAL A 47 0.59 13.45 -3.69
N ARG A 48 1.61 13.97 -2.99
CA ARG A 48 1.47 15.26 -2.29
C ARG A 48 1.13 16.40 -3.25
N ARG A 49 1.75 16.40 -4.44
CA ARG A 49 1.52 17.42 -5.46
C ARG A 49 0.07 17.45 -5.94
N VAL A 50 -0.52 16.29 -6.22
CA VAL A 50 -1.87 16.20 -6.79
C VAL A 50 -2.98 16.37 -5.76
N LEU A 51 -2.69 16.17 -4.47
CA LEU A 51 -3.68 16.32 -3.40
C LEU A 51 -3.98 17.78 -3.12
N ALA A 52 -5.26 18.11 -3.11
CA ALA A 52 -5.73 19.39 -2.60
C ALA A 52 -5.47 19.52 -1.09
N PRO A 53 -5.37 20.75 -0.55
CA PRO A 53 -5.26 20.93 0.90
C PRO A 53 -6.39 20.19 1.65
N GLY A 54 -6.04 19.41 2.65
CA GLY A 54 -6.98 18.53 3.34
C GLY A 54 -7.27 17.21 2.65
N GLY A 55 -6.71 16.99 1.46
CA GLY A 55 -6.87 15.76 0.70
C GLY A 55 -6.14 14.59 1.35
N THR A 56 -6.57 13.38 1.06
CA THR A 56 -6.15 12.17 1.77
C THR A 56 -5.55 11.13 0.82
N PHE A 57 -4.42 10.55 1.22
CA PHE A 57 -3.82 9.40 0.57
C PHE A 57 -4.01 8.15 1.41
N TYR A 58 -4.68 7.14 0.85
CA TYR A 58 -4.86 5.82 1.43
C TYR A 58 -3.90 4.84 0.76
N CYS A 59 -2.90 4.37 1.49
CA CYS A 59 -1.90 3.42 0.99
C CYS A 59 -2.06 2.08 1.70
N ALA A 60 -2.54 1.08 0.98
CA ALA A 60 -2.76 -0.27 1.49
C ALA A 60 -1.79 -1.25 0.82
N VAL A 61 -1.01 -1.97 1.63
CA VAL A 61 0.00 -2.90 1.14
C VAL A 61 -0.01 -4.19 1.95
N ASN A 62 0.12 -5.32 1.27
CA ASN A 62 0.33 -6.62 1.92
C ASN A 62 1.82 -6.91 2.14
N TYR A 63 2.67 -6.35 1.30
CA TYR A 63 4.11 -6.54 1.33
C TYR A 63 4.78 -5.45 2.18
N PHE A 64 5.17 -5.81 3.41
CA PHE A 64 5.87 -4.93 4.34
C PHE A 64 6.71 -5.75 5.33
N ALA A 65 7.66 -5.11 5.99
CA ALA A 65 8.71 -5.80 6.71
C ALA A 65 8.22 -6.68 7.87
N GLU A 66 7.21 -6.23 8.61
CA GLU A 66 6.68 -7.01 9.74
C GLU A 66 5.92 -8.27 9.30
N SER A 67 5.38 -8.29 8.10
CA SER A 67 4.77 -9.48 7.52
C SER A 67 5.85 -10.41 6.97
N LYS A 68 6.41 -11.24 7.82
CA LYS A 68 7.58 -12.08 7.52
C LYS A 68 7.34 -13.06 6.39
N SER A 69 6.16 -13.60 6.28
CA SER A 69 5.79 -14.57 5.25
C SER A 69 5.77 -13.98 3.83
N THR A 70 5.78 -12.65 3.70
CA THR A 70 5.87 -11.98 2.40
C THR A 70 7.31 -11.73 1.95
N ARG A 71 8.28 -12.06 2.79
CA ARG A 71 9.71 -11.80 2.57
C ARG A 71 10.22 -12.34 1.23
N GLU A 72 9.77 -13.50 0.85
CA GLU A 72 10.26 -14.20 -0.34
C GLU A 72 9.54 -13.80 -1.63
N TRP A 73 8.56 -12.92 -1.57
CA TRP A 73 7.80 -12.50 -2.74
C TRP A 73 8.70 -11.89 -3.82
N GLN A 74 9.65 -11.07 -3.41
CA GLN A 74 10.59 -10.45 -4.36
C GLN A 74 11.49 -11.49 -5.04
N THR A 75 11.86 -12.54 -4.34
CA THR A 75 12.70 -13.62 -4.89
C THR A 75 11.97 -14.38 -5.99
N ASN A 76 10.67 -14.55 -5.84
CA ASN A 76 9.82 -15.27 -6.78
C ASN A 76 9.36 -14.40 -7.95
N LEU A 77 9.44 -13.09 -7.80
CA LEU A 77 9.06 -12.12 -8.82
C LEU A 77 10.32 -11.39 -9.27
N SER A 78 10.57 -11.37 -10.56
CA SER A 78 11.76 -10.68 -11.14
C SER A 78 11.61 -9.16 -11.18
N VAL A 79 10.79 -8.59 -10.29
CA VAL A 79 10.49 -7.17 -10.25
C VAL A 79 10.99 -6.61 -8.91
N PRO A 80 11.72 -5.48 -8.90
CA PRO A 80 12.09 -4.81 -7.66
C PRO A 80 10.87 -4.41 -6.84
N MET A 81 10.93 -4.65 -5.53
CA MET A 81 9.84 -4.31 -4.60
C MET A 81 10.41 -3.60 -3.37
N THR A 82 9.74 -2.54 -2.97
CA THR A 82 10.08 -1.82 -1.73
C THR A 82 9.50 -2.55 -0.53
N ARG A 83 10.35 -2.92 0.42
CA ARG A 83 9.94 -3.62 1.64
C ARG A 83 10.21 -2.76 2.87
N TRP A 84 9.38 -1.77 3.08
CA TRP A 84 9.46 -0.90 4.26
C TRP A 84 8.70 -1.52 5.44
N ASN A 85 9.16 -1.17 6.64
CA ASN A 85 8.41 -1.42 7.87
C ASN A 85 7.39 -0.29 8.12
N ARG A 86 6.58 -0.43 9.14
CA ARG A 86 5.54 0.56 9.49
C ARG A 86 6.13 1.94 9.78
N THR A 87 7.24 1.99 10.49
CA THR A 87 7.92 3.25 10.83
C THR A 87 8.46 3.94 9.58
N GLU A 88 9.07 3.18 8.68
CA GLU A 88 9.58 3.71 7.41
C GLU A 88 8.47 4.31 6.54
N TYR A 89 7.30 3.69 6.51
CA TYR A 89 6.13 4.27 5.83
C TYR A 89 5.74 5.61 6.44
N ARG A 90 5.63 5.70 7.76
CA ARG A 90 5.28 6.95 8.44
C ARG A 90 6.32 8.05 8.18
N GLU A 91 7.59 7.72 8.28
CA GLU A 91 8.67 8.67 8.05
C GLU A 91 8.69 9.17 6.61
N ALA A 92 8.55 8.27 5.64
CA ALA A 92 8.52 8.63 4.23
C ALA A 92 7.33 9.54 3.88
N PHE A 93 6.17 9.28 4.47
CA PHE A 93 5.00 10.15 4.32
C PHE A 93 5.29 11.56 4.84
N ARG A 94 5.88 11.66 6.03
CA ARG A 94 6.22 12.96 6.63
C ARG A 94 7.28 13.70 5.82
N GLU A 95 8.27 13.02 5.33
CA GLU A 95 9.31 13.60 4.48
C GLU A 95 8.73 14.16 3.16
N ALA A 96 7.70 13.54 2.65
CA ALA A 96 6.99 14.03 1.45
C ALA A 96 6.04 15.20 1.75
N GLY A 97 5.88 15.59 3.00
CA GLY A 97 5.01 16.69 3.40
C GLY A 97 3.58 16.28 3.75
N LEU A 98 3.34 14.98 3.95
CA LEU A 98 2.04 14.47 4.40
C LEU A 98 2.01 14.34 5.93
N VAL A 99 0.84 14.64 6.51
CA VAL A 99 0.58 14.35 7.92
C VAL A 99 0.04 12.92 8.01
N VAL A 100 0.66 12.07 8.82
CA VAL A 100 0.16 10.71 9.05
C VAL A 100 -1.04 10.80 9.98
N ALA A 101 -2.22 10.58 9.43
CA ALA A 101 -3.48 10.61 10.18
C ALA A 101 -3.77 9.30 10.88
N GLU A 102 -3.41 8.18 10.25
CA GLU A 102 -3.68 6.83 10.75
C GLU A 102 -2.68 5.86 10.16
N GLN A 103 -2.32 4.83 10.92
CA GLN A 103 -1.65 3.65 10.41
C GLN A 103 -2.12 2.43 11.21
N ASP A 104 -2.61 1.42 10.52
CA ASP A 104 -3.12 0.21 11.15
C ASP A 104 -2.89 -1.01 10.28
N THR A 105 -2.95 -2.18 10.91
CA THR A 105 -2.96 -3.46 10.20
C THR A 105 -4.38 -4.01 10.20
N ILE A 106 -4.83 -4.43 9.02
CA ILE A 106 -6.18 -4.94 8.81
C ILE A 106 -6.08 -6.43 8.55
N ALA A 107 -6.52 -7.23 9.51
CA ALA A 107 -6.52 -8.68 9.37
C ALA A 107 -7.48 -9.12 8.26
N ASP A 108 -7.02 -10.04 7.42
CA ASP A 108 -7.89 -10.77 6.51
C ASP A 108 -8.52 -11.93 7.29
N ARG A 109 -9.83 -11.87 7.47
CA ARG A 109 -10.61 -12.89 8.16
C ARG A 109 -11.46 -13.75 7.21
N GLU A 110 -11.44 -13.43 5.93
CA GLU A 110 -12.24 -14.10 4.90
C GLU A 110 -11.49 -15.26 4.26
N THR A 111 -10.17 -15.14 4.09
CA THR A 111 -9.36 -16.23 3.55
C THR A 111 -9.44 -17.43 4.50
N GLU A 112 -9.90 -18.56 3.97
CA GLU A 112 -9.99 -19.80 4.71
C GLU A 112 -8.61 -20.39 4.96
N ILE A 113 -8.33 -20.77 6.21
CA ILE A 113 -7.07 -21.42 6.60
C ILE A 113 -7.36 -22.88 6.89
N PRO A 114 -6.79 -23.82 6.10
CA PRO A 114 -6.99 -25.25 6.32
C PRO A 114 -6.50 -25.71 7.68
N PRO A 115 -6.93 -26.90 8.17
CA PRO A 115 -6.41 -27.47 9.40
C PRO A 115 -4.92 -27.82 9.28
N ALA A 116 -4.25 -27.95 10.42
CA ALA A 116 -2.80 -28.22 10.46
C ALA A 116 -2.40 -29.48 9.68
N SER A 117 -3.27 -30.48 9.60
CA SER A 117 -3.04 -31.73 8.86
C SER A 117 -2.90 -31.52 7.34
N ALA A 118 -3.39 -30.40 6.81
CA ALA A 118 -3.29 -30.07 5.39
C ALA A 118 -1.91 -29.52 5.00
N PHE A 119 -1.08 -29.15 5.97
CA PHE A 119 0.23 -28.53 5.72
C PHE A 119 1.37 -29.57 5.71
N PRO A 120 2.45 -29.34 4.94
CA PRO A 120 2.62 -28.17 4.05
C PRO A 120 1.71 -28.21 2.83
N THR A 121 1.36 -27.04 2.31
CA THR A 121 0.70 -26.89 1.02
C THR A 121 1.72 -26.43 -0.02
N ASP A 122 1.31 -26.28 -1.28
CA ASP A 122 2.20 -25.81 -2.35
C ASP A 122 2.73 -24.38 -2.07
N ASN A 123 1.96 -23.58 -1.33
CA ASN A 123 2.30 -22.17 -1.08
C ASN A 123 2.68 -21.89 0.38
N TRP A 124 2.44 -22.80 1.30
CA TRP A 124 2.63 -22.56 2.73
C TRP A 124 3.29 -23.74 3.43
N GLU A 125 4.41 -23.48 4.10
CA GLU A 125 5.11 -24.50 4.88
C GLU A 125 4.34 -24.95 6.12
N SER A 126 3.64 -24.03 6.76
CA SER A 126 2.92 -24.28 8.00
C SER A 126 1.64 -23.46 8.11
N ARG A 127 0.71 -23.97 8.91
CA ARG A 127 -0.50 -23.24 9.25
C ARG A 127 -0.18 -21.95 10.00
N GLU A 128 0.81 -21.97 10.86
CA GLU A 128 1.26 -20.80 11.64
C GLU A 128 1.69 -19.65 10.73
N ALA A 129 2.46 -19.93 9.68
CA ALA A 129 2.88 -18.93 8.71
C ALA A 129 1.68 -18.29 7.99
N MET A 130 0.70 -19.11 7.62
CA MET A 130 -0.52 -18.64 6.96
C MET A 130 -1.39 -17.81 7.89
N VAL A 131 -1.54 -18.23 9.14
CA VAL A 131 -2.26 -17.46 10.18
C VAL A 131 -1.57 -16.13 10.42
N ASP A 132 -0.25 -16.12 10.54
CA ASP A 132 0.52 -14.89 10.74
C ASP A 132 0.29 -13.90 9.60
N ARG A 133 0.35 -14.38 8.37
CA ARG A 133 0.15 -13.55 7.17
C ARG A 133 -1.25 -12.92 7.12
N TYR A 134 -2.27 -13.70 7.34
CA TYR A 134 -3.65 -13.24 7.15
C TYR A 134 -4.30 -12.69 8.41
N ARG A 135 -4.11 -13.33 9.55
CA ARG A 135 -4.81 -12.98 10.80
C ARG A 135 -4.03 -11.99 11.67
N THR A 136 -2.71 -12.10 11.69
CA THR A 136 -1.88 -11.21 12.53
C THR A 136 -1.56 -9.91 11.79
N TRP A 137 -1.01 -10.00 10.59
CA TRP A 137 -0.57 -8.82 9.85
C TRP A 137 -1.59 -8.34 8.84
N GLY A 138 -2.02 -9.21 7.92
CA GLY A 138 -2.97 -8.83 6.88
C GLY A 138 -2.44 -7.72 5.98
N THR A 139 -3.17 -6.62 5.91
CA THR A 139 -2.84 -5.46 5.10
C THR A 139 -2.42 -4.29 6.00
N LEU A 140 -1.30 -3.64 5.66
CA LEU A 140 -0.89 -2.39 6.30
C LEU A 140 -1.55 -1.22 5.57
N LEU A 141 -2.36 -0.45 6.30
CA LEU A 141 -2.94 0.80 5.82
C LEU A 141 -2.21 1.97 6.46
N THR A 142 -1.67 2.86 5.65
CA THR A 142 -1.12 4.14 6.09
C THR A 142 -1.91 5.26 5.42
N VAL A 143 -2.42 6.18 6.22
CA VAL A 143 -3.24 7.29 5.76
C VAL A 143 -2.49 8.59 5.96
N GLY A 144 -2.24 9.31 4.86
CA GLY A 144 -1.62 10.62 4.86
C GLY A 144 -2.59 11.71 4.45
N VAL A 145 -2.45 12.89 5.05
CA VAL A 145 -3.28 14.06 4.74
C VAL A 145 -2.38 15.20 4.27
N ALA A 146 -2.76 15.83 3.17
CA ALA A 146 -2.11 17.04 2.70
C ALA A 146 -2.49 18.22 3.60
N PRO A 147 -1.53 18.93 4.19
CA PRO A 147 -1.82 20.10 5.03
C PRO A 147 -2.40 21.26 4.27
#